data_55007b9f2200e2d2a0502e6816c4db33
#
_entry.id   55007b9f2200e2d2a0502e6816c4db33
#
_cell.length_a   1.000
_cell.length_b   1.000
_cell.length_c   1.000
_cell.angle_alpha   90.00
_cell.angle_beta   90.00
_cell.angle_gamma   90.00
#
_symmetry.space_group_name_H-M   'P 1'
#
loop_
_entity.id
_entity.type
_entity.pdbx_description
1 polymer ?
#
loop_
_entity_poly.entity_id
_entity_poly.type
_entity_poly.pdbx_seq_one_letter_code
_entity_poly.pdbx_strand_id
1 'polypeptide(L)' 'MEDLNLLKLVLVKKKKTNKWLAEQLGKDQAVVSRWCTNASQPSLEILLQIAKVLEVDVKELLHSSKEEEIKVVRIL' A
#
# COMPACT_ATOMS: atom_id res chain seq x y z
N MET A 1 -11.70 -9.77 7.24
CA MET A 1 -10.41 -9.18 7.60
C MET A 1 -10.27 -7.81 6.96
N GLU A 2 -9.87 -6.84 7.72
CA GLU A 2 -9.69 -5.49 7.19
C GLU A 2 -8.45 -5.42 6.30
N ASP A 3 -8.58 -4.68 5.20
CA ASP A 3 -7.46 -4.40 4.33
C ASP A 3 -6.57 -3.35 5.00
N LEU A 4 -5.30 -3.66 5.16
CA LEU A 4 -4.34 -2.75 5.78
C LEU A 4 -3.72 -1.80 4.75
N ASN A 5 -3.69 -2.20 3.48
CA ASN A 5 -3.17 -1.34 2.45
C ASN A 5 -4.14 -1.20 1.28
N LEU A 6 -3.99 -0.11 0.53
CA LEU A 6 -4.81 0.21 -0.63
C LEU A 6 -4.00 0.11 -1.91
N LEU A 7 -2.97 -0.72 -1.93
CA LEU A 7 -2.04 -0.80 -3.06
C LEU A 7 -2.75 -1.09 -4.37
N LYS A 8 -3.65 -2.06 -4.38
CA LYS A 8 -4.37 -2.43 -5.60
C LYS A 8 -5.15 -1.24 -6.15
N LEU A 9 -5.84 -0.51 -5.28
CA LEU A 9 -6.61 0.66 -5.68
C LEU A 9 -5.71 1.72 -6.31
N VAL A 10 -4.56 1.98 -5.70
CA VAL A 10 -3.63 2.99 -6.21
C VAL A 10 -3.05 2.56 -7.55
N LEU A 11 -2.70 1.27 -7.70
CA LEU A 11 -2.22 0.75 -8.97
C LEU A 11 -3.25 0.95 -10.07
N VAL A 12 -4.51 0.64 -9.80
CA VAL A 12 -5.61 0.83 -10.76
C VAL A 12 -5.72 2.32 -11.13
N LYS A 13 -5.71 3.19 -10.15
CA LYS A 13 -5.78 4.64 -10.38
C LYS A 13 -4.61 5.14 -11.24
N LYS A 14 -3.44 4.58 -11.05
CA LYS A 14 -2.25 4.95 -11.82
C LYS A 14 -2.12 4.16 -13.12
N LYS A 15 -3.06 3.26 -13.39
CA LYS A 15 -3.06 2.40 -14.59
C LYS A 15 -1.79 1.56 -14.68
N LYS A 16 -1.37 1.02 -13.55
CA LYS A 16 -0.19 0.15 -13.46
C LYS A 16 -0.59 -1.25 -13.01
N THR A 17 0.22 -2.24 -13.37
CA THR A 17 -0.03 -3.64 -13.03
C THR A 17 0.87 -4.11 -11.90
N ASN A 18 0.49 -5.23 -11.28
CA ASN A 18 1.34 -5.89 -10.29
C ASN A 18 2.70 -6.25 -10.91
N LYS A 19 2.69 -6.72 -12.14
CA LYS A 19 3.91 -7.08 -12.85
C LYS A 19 4.83 -5.88 -12.99
N TRP A 20 4.27 -4.75 -13.40
CA TRP A 20 5.04 -3.52 -13.56
C TRP A 20 5.69 -3.12 -12.23
N LEU A 21 4.90 -3.13 -11.15
CA LEU A 21 5.43 -2.75 -9.85
C LEU A 21 6.52 -3.71 -9.37
N ALA A 22 6.30 -5.02 -9.58
CA ALA A 22 7.31 -6.02 -9.23
C ALA A 22 8.63 -5.75 -9.94
N GLU A 23 8.56 -5.42 -11.22
CA GLU A 23 9.75 -5.07 -12.00
C GLU A 23 10.46 -3.84 -11.46
N GLN A 24 9.70 -2.81 -11.07
CA GLN A 24 10.26 -1.59 -10.52
C GLN A 24 10.98 -1.83 -9.19
N LEU A 25 10.47 -2.75 -8.39
CA LEU A 25 11.02 -3.04 -7.07
C LEU A 25 12.05 -4.18 -7.06
N GLY A 26 12.23 -4.86 -8.19
CA GLY A 26 13.07 -6.04 -8.22
C GLY A 26 12.52 -7.18 -7.38
N LYS A 27 11.20 -7.30 -7.30
CA LYS A 27 10.51 -8.32 -6.52
C LYS A 27 9.76 -9.28 -7.42
N ASP A 28 9.41 -10.44 -6.86
CA ASP A 28 8.57 -11.41 -7.54
C ASP A 28 7.14 -10.89 -7.64
N GLN A 29 6.51 -11.09 -8.78
CA GLN A 29 5.12 -10.68 -8.98
C GLN A 29 4.18 -11.32 -7.97
N ALA A 30 4.44 -12.57 -7.56
CA ALA A 30 3.63 -13.25 -6.56
C ALA A 30 3.63 -12.51 -5.22
N VAL A 31 4.78 -11.94 -4.85
CA VAL A 31 4.91 -11.16 -3.61
C VAL A 31 4.04 -9.91 -3.69
N VAL A 32 4.11 -9.19 -4.81
CA VAL A 32 3.30 -7.98 -5.01
C VAL A 32 1.81 -8.32 -5.01
N SER A 33 1.43 -9.44 -5.63
CA SER A 33 0.04 -9.89 -5.64
C SER A 33 -0.49 -10.13 -4.23
N ARG A 34 0.34 -10.70 -3.35
CA ARG A 34 -0.05 -10.90 -1.95
C ARG A 34 -0.28 -9.58 -1.23
N TRP A 35 0.53 -8.58 -1.53
CA TRP A 35 0.32 -7.26 -0.95
C TRP A 35 -1.01 -6.66 -1.43
N CYS A 36 -1.30 -6.81 -2.71
CA CYS A 36 -2.53 -6.27 -3.30
C CYS A 36 -3.79 -6.92 -2.73
N THR A 37 -3.71 -8.18 -2.35
CA THR A 37 -4.85 -8.88 -1.74
C THR A 37 -4.85 -8.78 -0.22
N ASN A 38 -3.87 -8.10 0.35
CA ASN A 38 -3.67 -8.00 1.80
C ASN A 38 -3.42 -9.34 2.48
N ALA A 39 -2.99 -10.35 1.73
CA ALA A 39 -2.57 -11.63 2.29
C ALA A 39 -1.27 -11.48 3.08
N SER A 40 -0.43 -10.53 2.67
CA SER A 40 0.76 -10.13 3.42
C SER A 40 0.96 -8.62 3.21
N GLN A 41 1.82 -8.03 4.01
CA GLN A 41 2.06 -6.59 3.95
C GLN A 41 3.52 -6.32 3.58
N PRO A 42 3.79 -5.30 2.76
CA PRO A 42 5.15 -4.87 2.53
C PRO A 42 5.69 -4.21 3.82
N SER A 43 7.02 -4.25 3.98
CA SER A 43 7.65 -3.53 5.08
C SER A 43 7.46 -2.03 4.88
N LEU A 44 7.68 -1.26 5.94
CA LEU A 44 7.60 0.19 5.84
C LEU A 44 8.58 0.72 4.80
N GLU A 45 9.79 0.18 4.76
CA GLU A 45 10.80 0.56 3.79
C GLU A 45 10.32 0.34 2.35
N ILE A 46 9.70 -0.81 2.11
CA ILE A 46 9.18 -1.14 0.79
C ILE A 46 7.99 -0.23 0.46
N LEU A 47 7.12 0.06 1.44
CA LEU A 47 6.00 0.99 1.22
C LEU A 47 6.49 2.36 0.76
N LEU A 48 7.57 2.85 1.36
CA LEU A 48 8.14 4.13 0.96
C LEU A 48 8.69 4.07 -0.47
N GLN A 49 9.30 2.95 -0.86
CA GLN A 49 9.76 2.76 -2.22
C GLN A 49 8.59 2.72 -3.21
N ILE A 50 7.52 2.03 -2.84
CA ILE A 50 6.31 1.96 -3.68
C ILE A 50 5.73 3.35 -3.89
N ALA A 51 5.62 4.12 -2.81
CA ALA A 51 5.10 5.49 -2.88
C ALA A 51 5.92 6.34 -3.86
N LYS A 52 7.23 6.22 -3.78
CA LYS A 52 8.14 6.97 -4.65
C LYS A 52 7.96 6.56 -6.11
N VAL A 53 7.90 5.25 -6.38
CA VAL A 53 7.76 4.72 -7.74
C VAL A 53 6.42 5.11 -8.34
N LEU A 54 5.36 5.11 -7.54
CA LEU A 54 4.02 5.47 -7.99
C LEU A 54 3.75 6.99 -7.94
N GLU A 55 4.70 7.74 -7.40
CA GLU A 55 4.58 9.19 -7.26
C GLU A 55 3.34 9.60 -6.45
N VAL A 56 3.18 8.94 -5.31
CA VAL A 56 2.09 9.24 -4.37
C VAL A 56 2.66 9.42 -2.97
N ASP A 57 1.88 10.02 -2.10
CA ASP A 57 2.22 10.07 -0.69
C ASP A 57 2.00 8.67 -0.09
N VAL A 58 2.89 8.25 0.79
CA VAL A 58 2.80 6.91 1.39
C VAL A 58 1.46 6.70 2.10
N LYS A 59 0.87 7.74 2.65
CA LYS A 59 -0.44 7.63 3.31
C LYS A 59 -1.55 7.22 2.36
N GLU A 60 -1.40 7.45 1.07
CA GLU A 60 -2.39 7.03 0.08
C GLU A 60 -2.38 5.52 -0.12
N LEU A 61 -1.34 4.84 0.33
CA LEU A 61 -1.23 3.39 0.24
C LEU A 61 -1.81 2.69 1.46
N LEU A 62 -2.21 3.43 2.47
CA LEU A 62 -2.68 2.86 3.72
C LEU A 62 -4.17 3.10 3.89
N HIS A 63 -4.85 2.11 4.48
CA HIS A 63 -6.26 2.24 4.77
C HIS A 63 -6.46 3.39 5.77
N SER A 64 -7.46 4.23 5.50
CA SER A 64 -7.74 5.37 6.37
C SER A 64 -8.28 4.89 7.72
N SER A 65 -7.63 5.32 8.78
CA SER A 65 -8.08 5.08 10.15
C SER A 65 -8.46 6.39 10.82
N LYS A 66 -8.89 7.34 10.02
CA LYS A 66 -9.14 8.70 10.50
C LYS A 66 -10.04 8.77 11.73
N GLU A 67 -11.11 7.99 11.74
CA GLU A 67 -12.02 7.96 12.89
C GLU A 67 -11.33 7.39 14.11
N GLU A 68 -10.54 6.34 13.94
CA GLU A 68 -9.80 5.73 15.02
C GLU A 68 -8.74 6.68 15.55
N GLU A 69 -8.08 7.42 14.70
CA GLU A 69 -7.11 8.44 15.09
C GLU A 69 -7.75 9.52 15.95
N ILE A 70 -8.94 9.96 15.56
CA ILE A 70 -9.69 10.95 16.32
C ILE A 70 -10.04 10.42 17.70
N LYS A 71 -10.45 9.16 17.79
CA LYS A 71 -10.78 8.54 19.07
C LYS A 71 -9.56 8.45 19.98
N VAL A 72 -8.42 8.07 19.43
CA VAL A 72 -7.16 7.99 20.20
C VAL A 72 -6.78 9.35 20.74
N VAL A 73 -6.87 10.38 19.91
CA VAL A 73 -6.54 11.74 20.33
C VAL A 73 -7.46 12.21 21.47
N ARG A 74 -8.73 11.86 21.41
CA ARG A 74 -9.68 12.23 22.46
C ARG A 74 -9.39 11.55 23.79
N ILE A 75 -8.86 10.33 23.73
CA ILE A 75 -8.51 9.58 24.94
C ILE A 75 -7.25 10.16 25.57
N LEU A 76 -6.33 10.62 24.76
CA LEU A 76 -5.09 11.22 25.20
C LEU A 76 -5.31 12.63 25.76
#